data_35cc83695eab8df65f376ca613376314
#
_entry.id   35cc83695eab8df65f376ca613376314
#
_cell.length_a   1.000
_cell.length_b   1.000
_cell.length_c   1.000
_cell.angle_alpha   90.00
_cell.angle_beta   90.00
_cell.angle_gamma   90.00
#
_symmetry.space_group_name_H-M   'P 1'
#
loop_
_entity.id
_entity.type
_entity.pdbx_description
1 polymer ?
#
loop_
_entity_poly.entity_id
_entity_poly.type
_entity_poly.pdbx_seq_one_letter_code
_entity_poly.pdbx_strand_id
1 'polypeptide(L)'
;MQRSQIMEDKIISAVKTFATSINSGSKVVADMSELIEVTSQLPLSSFDYWERIIRSEFSSAMREFILPKWEVWSKPKELVTWLDLISWDGYKREKALRALSGAAPNTFFFSLAVRRLNDWIPQVRKAARETLPEISRSTNPECVVEALCVALSNWNSWGRIEEADKEVLFKIISENEIAKSLRSKLVFSASGPMPSLFSQLGRTPILDGKIEEIAKSAIQPSVRAKAYRSLFEGRIVWIEGRKWVWTDIRYCEGRLKPIVGERKLENETPLLDLLKRSSEDRSSIVRRVSAEILIRELGNPGIKAREFAERFASDSSLAVSERGEFALKKLDEAERANAS
;
A
#
# COMPACT_ATOMS: atom_id res chain seq x y z
N MET A 1 19.68 -0.09 17.99
CA MET A 1 19.81 -1.46 18.52
C MET A 1 19.09 -1.64 19.85
N GLN A 2 19.38 -0.86 20.89
CA GLN A 2 18.80 -1.05 22.24
C GLN A 2 17.26 -0.97 22.31
N ARG A 3 16.61 -0.03 21.58
CA ARG A 3 15.13 0.08 21.52
C ARG A 3 14.45 -1.13 20.85
N SER A 4 15.09 -1.73 19.85
CA SER A 4 14.55 -2.92 19.16
C SER A 4 14.58 -4.14 20.09
N GLN A 5 15.66 -4.32 20.86
CA GLN A 5 15.79 -5.42 21.80
C GLN A 5 14.76 -5.32 22.94
N ILE A 6 14.58 -4.12 23.51
CA ILE A 6 13.57 -3.90 24.56
C ILE A 6 12.15 -4.22 24.05
N MET A 7 11.85 -3.88 22.81
CA MET A 7 10.53 -4.18 22.20
C MET A 7 10.36 -5.69 22.00
N GLU A 8 11.42 -6.38 21.57
CA GLU A 8 11.41 -7.83 21.37
C GLU A 8 11.18 -8.56 22.69
N ASP A 9 11.88 -8.17 23.75
CA ASP A 9 11.70 -8.76 25.09
C ASP A 9 10.27 -8.57 25.62
N LYS A 10 9.67 -7.40 25.39
CA LYS A 10 8.27 -7.13 25.74
C LYS A 10 7.29 -8.03 24.98
N ILE A 11 7.50 -8.20 23.67
CA ILE A 11 6.65 -9.08 22.84
C ILE A 11 6.77 -10.53 23.31
N ILE A 12 7.97 -11.02 23.56
CA ILE A 12 8.22 -12.38 24.04
C ILE A 12 7.51 -12.59 25.38
N SER A 13 7.64 -11.64 26.32
CA SER A 13 6.94 -11.69 27.61
C SER A 13 5.43 -11.74 27.43
N ALA A 14 4.83 -10.84 26.64
CA ALA A 14 3.41 -10.78 26.42
C ALA A 14 2.84 -12.06 25.75
N VAL A 15 3.60 -12.64 24.81
CA VAL A 15 3.24 -13.92 24.16
C VAL A 15 3.23 -15.07 25.16
N LYS A 16 4.24 -15.14 26.05
CA LYS A 16 4.34 -16.17 27.10
C LYS A 16 3.22 -16.02 28.14
N THR A 17 2.95 -14.79 28.58
CA THR A 17 1.82 -14.48 29.49
C THR A 17 0.50 -14.94 28.88
N PHE A 18 0.26 -14.62 27.60
CA PHE A 18 -0.93 -15.06 26.89
C PHE A 18 -1.01 -16.60 26.76
N ALA A 19 0.05 -17.26 26.35
CA ALA A 19 0.09 -18.74 26.26
C ALA A 19 -0.20 -19.40 27.62
N THR A 20 0.33 -18.85 28.70
CA THR A 20 0.07 -19.31 30.07
C THR A 20 -1.40 -19.12 30.45
N SER A 21 -2.04 -18.01 30.06
CA SER A 21 -3.45 -17.73 30.35
C SER A 21 -4.38 -18.74 29.69
N ILE A 22 -4.04 -19.23 28.49
CA ILE A 22 -4.80 -20.28 27.78
C ILE A 22 -4.72 -21.63 28.50
N ASN A 23 -3.57 -21.93 29.13
CA ASN A 23 -3.27 -23.24 29.69
C ASN A 23 -3.49 -23.34 31.20
N SER A 24 -3.91 -22.27 31.89
CA SER A 24 -3.92 -22.18 33.35
C SER A 24 -5.17 -22.77 34.04
N GLY A 25 -5.82 -23.81 33.52
CA GLY A 25 -6.76 -24.60 34.30
C GLY A 25 -8.26 -24.50 33.95
N SER A 26 -9.17 -24.74 34.90
CA SER A 26 -10.60 -25.03 34.71
C SER A 26 -11.43 -23.90 34.08
N LYS A 27 -10.96 -22.68 34.02
CA LYS A 27 -11.54 -21.56 33.24
C LYS A 27 -10.49 -21.00 32.31
N VAL A 28 -10.59 -21.31 31.02
CA VAL A 28 -9.75 -20.71 29.98
C VAL A 28 -10.17 -19.26 29.79
N VAL A 29 -9.38 -18.33 30.32
CA VAL A 29 -9.52 -16.90 30.06
C VAL A 29 -8.34 -16.51 29.16
N ALA A 30 -8.57 -16.42 27.84
CA ALA A 30 -7.54 -15.94 26.93
C ALA A 30 -7.46 -14.40 27.03
N ASP A 31 -6.69 -13.93 27.99
CA ASP A 31 -6.44 -12.50 28.13
C ASP A 31 -5.37 -12.04 27.15
N MET A 32 -5.80 -11.35 26.10
CA MET A 32 -4.93 -10.77 25.08
C MET A 32 -4.52 -9.31 25.38
N SER A 33 -4.92 -8.73 26.50
CA SER A 33 -4.79 -7.29 26.77
C SER A 33 -3.34 -6.80 26.65
N GLU A 34 -2.40 -7.46 27.32
CA GLU A 34 -0.96 -7.12 27.24
C GLU A 34 -0.41 -7.29 25.82
N LEU A 35 -0.79 -8.38 25.15
CA LEU A 35 -0.36 -8.64 23.78
C LEU A 35 -0.91 -7.61 22.79
N ILE A 36 -2.17 -7.19 22.95
CA ILE A 36 -2.78 -6.14 22.12
C ILE A 36 -2.06 -4.81 22.35
N GLU A 37 -1.77 -4.45 23.59
CA GLU A 37 -1.06 -3.21 23.92
C GLU A 37 0.32 -3.17 23.26
N VAL A 38 1.13 -4.21 23.45
CA VAL A 38 2.49 -4.25 22.91
C VAL A 38 2.49 -4.33 21.39
N THR A 39 1.60 -5.12 20.78
CA THR A 39 1.50 -5.23 19.32
C THR A 39 1.00 -3.95 18.65
N SER A 40 0.23 -3.11 19.34
CA SER A 40 -0.21 -1.80 18.83
C SER A 40 0.94 -0.83 18.56
N GLN A 41 2.09 -1.02 19.20
CA GLN A 41 3.27 -0.20 19.08
C GLN A 41 4.25 -0.69 18.00
N LEU A 42 3.98 -1.84 17.37
CA LEU A 42 4.90 -2.46 16.42
C LEU A 42 4.92 -1.70 15.09
N PRO A 43 6.13 -1.41 14.56
CA PRO A 43 6.24 -0.81 13.25
C PRO A 43 5.87 -1.83 12.17
N LEU A 44 4.83 -1.54 11.39
CA LEU A 44 4.38 -2.40 10.29
C LEU A 44 5.40 -2.53 9.15
N SER A 45 6.41 -1.67 9.08
CA SER A 45 7.54 -1.80 8.15
C SER A 45 8.36 -3.08 8.39
N SER A 46 8.31 -3.63 9.60
CA SER A 46 8.99 -4.88 10.00
C SER A 46 7.99 -5.99 10.30
N PHE A 47 6.83 -5.98 9.63
CA PHE A 47 5.72 -6.89 9.90
C PHE A 47 6.12 -8.37 9.84
N ASP A 48 6.84 -8.80 8.79
CA ASP A 48 7.28 -10.20 8.62
C ASP A 48 8.22 -10.66 9.75
N TYR A 49 9.05 -9.75 10.27
CA TYR A 49 9.92 -10.01 11.42
C TYR A 49 9.10 -10.30 12.68
N TRP A 50 8.13 -9.43 12.98
CA TRP A 50 7.30 -9.58 14.17
C TRP A 50 6.36 -10.78 14.08
N GLU A 51 5.74 -11.03 12.92
CA GLU A 51 4.93 -12.24 12.69
C GLU A 51 5.74 -13.50 12.99
N ARG A 52 6.99 -13.56 12.55
CA ARG A 52 7.87 -14.72 12.76
C ARG A 52 8.23 -14.91 14.23
N ILE A 53 8.60 -13.85 14.94
CA ILE A 53 8.94 -13.93 16.38
C ILE A 53 7.73 -14.40 17.17
N ILE A 54 6.59 -13.72 17.02
CA ILE A 54 5.37 -14.05 17.75
C ILE A 54 4.94 -15.49 17.48
N ARG A 55 5.01 -15.95 16.23
CA ARG A 55 4.72 -17.34 15.85
C ARG A 55 5.63 -18.32 16.55
N SER A 56 6.94 -18.07 16.52
CA SER A 56 7.95 -18.94 17.12
C SER A 56 7.74 -19.06 18.63
N GLU A 57 7.64 -17.94 19.31
CA GLU A 57 7.48 -17.88 20.77
C GLU A 57 6.15 -18.50 21.22
N PHE A 58 5.05 -18.19 20.54
CA PHE A 58 3.74 -18.77 20.84
C PHE A 58 3.76 -20.30 20.64
N SER A 59 4.34 -20.76 19.53
CA SER A 59 4.45 -22.20 19.27
C SER A 59 5.34 -22.92 20.29
N SER A 60 6.41 -22.27 20.77
CA SER A 60 7.29 -22.79 21.81
C SER A 60 6.56 -22.88 23.15
N ALA A 61 5.95 -21.77 23.59
CA ALA A 61 5.22 -21.72 24.83
C ALA A 61 4.07 -22.74 24.89
N MET A 62 3.34 -22.92 23.78
CA MET A 62 2.25 -23.93 23.71
C MET A 62 2.76 -25.38 23.76
N ARG A 63 4.00 -25.66 23.32
CA ARG A 63 4.61 -27.01 23.44
C ARG A 63 5.04 -27.37 24.86
N GLU A 64 5.47 -26.40 25.65
CA GLU A 64 5.88 -26.60 27.04
C GLU A 64 4.73 -27.08 27.92
N PHE A 65 3.47 -26.82 27.50
CA PHE A 65 2.25 -27.20 28.21
C PHE A 65 1.58 -28.48 27.67
N ILE A 66 2.34 -29.42 27.10
CA ILE A 66 1.79 -30.72 26.72
C ILE A 66 1.34 -31.47 27.99
N LEU A 67 0.02 -31.52 28.21
CA LEU A 67 -0.57 -32.27 29.30
C LEU A 67 -0.16 -33.76 29.23
N PRO A 68 0.07 -34.41 30.36
CA PRO A 68 0.32 -35.85 30.40
C PRO A 68 -0.80 -36.63 29.71
N LYS A 69 -0.45 -37.73 29.01
CA LYS A 69 -1.39 -38.51 28.18
C LYS A 69 -2.67 -38.99 28.88
N TRP A 70 -2.73 -39.00 30.20
CA TRP A 70 -3.89 -39.42 31.00
C TRP A 70 -4.93 -38.34 31.24
N GLU A 71 -4.61 -37.03 30.99
CA GLU A 71 -5.59 -35.93 31.05
C GLU A 71 -6.34 -35.66 29.71
N VAL A 72 -6.12 -36.48 28.70
CA VAL A 72 -6.67 -36.33 27.33
C VAL A 72 -8.18 -36.54 27.27
N TRP A 73 -8.83 -37.03 28.33
CA TRP A 73 -10.28 -37.30 28.35
C TRP A 73 -11.18 -36.07 28.44
N SER A 74 -10.67 -34.94 28.83
CA SER A 74 -11.37 -33.66 28.76
C SER A 74 -10.65 -32.70 27.83
N LYS A 75 -10.82 -32.85 26.49
CA LYS A 75 -10.35 -31.83 25.55
C LYS A 75 -11.02 -30.52 25.92
N PRO A 76 -10.29 -29.52 26.43
CA PRO A 76 -10.85 -28.19 26.58
C PRO A 76 -11.37 -27.75 25.23
N LYS A 77 -12.52 -27.03 25.17
CA LYS A 77 -12.98 -26.40 23.93
C LYS A 77 -11.81 -25.63 23.35
N GLU A 78 -11.37 -26.03 22.16
CA GLU A 78 -10.24 -25.41 21.47
C GLU A 78 -10.57 -23.92 21.26
N LEU A 79 -9.96 -23.07 22.08
CA LEU A 79 -10.17 -21.65 22.02
C LEU A 79 -9.46 -21.13 20.77
N VAL A 80 -10.22 -20.48 19.91
CA VAL A 80 -9.69 -19.84 18.69
C VAL A 80 -9.33 -18.40 19.00
N THR A 81 -8.11 -18.01 18.68
CA THR A 81 -7.58 -16.67 18.94
C THR A 81 -7.00 -16.03 17.69
N TRP A 82 -6.74 -14.71 17.74
CA TRP A 82 -6.08 -13.99 16.66
C TRP A 82 -4.65 -14.52 16.35
N LEU A 83 -3.97 -15.14 17.32
CA LEU A 83 -2.68 -15.77 17.10
C LEU A 83 -2.76 -17.04 16.26
N ASP A 84 -3.91 -17.69 16.20
CA ASP A 84 -4.08 -18.86 15.32
C ASP A 84 -3.97 -18.49 13.83
N LEU A 85 -4.13 -17.20 13.47
CA LEU A 85 -3.88 -16.70 12.12
C LEU A 85 -2.42 -16.90 11.67
N ILE A 86 -1.47 -17.00 12.59
CA ILE A 86 -0.06 -17.22 12.29
C ILE A 86 0.41 -18.63 12.60
N SER A 87 -0.50 -19.56 12.93
CA SER A 87 -0.17 -20.97 13.19
C SER A 87 0.56 -21.61 11.99
N TRP A 88 1.47 -22.52 12.27
CA TRP A 88 2.08 -23.38 11.24
C TRP A 88 1.05 -24.27 10.54
N ASP A 89 0.00 -24.66 11.27
CA ASP A 89 -1.09 -25.50 10.78
C ASP A 89 -2.12 -24.66 9.99
N GLY A 90 -2.29 -25.01 8.70
CA GLY A 90 -3.24 -24.34 7.82
C GLY A 90 -4.71 -24.52 8.22
N TYR A 91 -5.06 -25.68 8.80
CA TYR A 91 -6.41 -25.91 9.31
C TYR A 91 -6.75 -24.97 10.48
N LYS A 92 -5.78 -24.71 11.36
CA LYS A 92 -5.95 -23.74 12.44
C LYS A 92 -6.11 -22.33 11.90
N ARG A 93 -5.32 -21.93 10.89
CA ARG A 93 -5.46 -20.61 10.26
C ARG A 93 -6.82 -20.43 9.59
N GLU A 94 -7.28 -21.45 8.85
CA GLU A 94 -8.63 -21.41 8.23
C GLU A 94 -9.74 -21.33 9.30
N LYS A 95 -9.67 -22.19 10.30
CA LYS A 95 -10.61 -22.21 11.42
C LYS A 95 -10.66 -20.87 12.15
N ALA A 96 -9.49 -20.25 12.36
CA ALA A 96 -9.40 -18.94 12.99
C ALA A 96 -10.12 -17.88 12.15
N LEU A 97 -9.86 -17.79 10.86
CA LEU A 97 -10.54 -16.83 9.98
C LEU A 97 -12.06 -17.00 10.04
N ARG A 98 -12.57 -18.23 10.01
CA ARG A 98 -14.02 -18.50 10.02
C ARG A 98 -14.67 -18.28 11.38
N ALA A 99 -13.91 -18.42 12.46
CA ALA A 99 -14.42 -18.30 13.83
C ALA A 99 -14.30 -16.89 14.41
N LEU A 100 -13.30 -16.12 13.96
CA LEU A 100 -13.11 -14.74 14.39
C LEU A 100 -14.22 -13.86 13.81
N SER A 101 -14.98 -13.25 14.69
CA SER A 101 -16.03 -12.29 14.37
C SER A 101 -15.77 -10.98 15.10
N GLY A 102 -16.25 -9.87 14.53
CA GLY A 102 -16.08 -8.55 15.11
C GLY A 102 -14.75 -7.86 14.71
N ALA A 103 -14.40 -6.85 15.49
CA ALA A 103 -13.25 -5.99 15.18
C ALA A 103 -11.92 -6.68 15.42
N ALA A 104 -10.94 -6.42 14.55
CA ALA A 104 -9.54 -6.71 14.86
C ALA A 104 -9.08 -5.82 16.02
N PRO A 105 -8.33 -6.38 16.99
CA PRO A 105 -7.93 -5.65 18.19
C PRO A 105 -7.08 -4.40 17.92
N ASN A 106 -6.24 -4.46 16.90
CA ASN A 106 -5.40 -3.34 16.44
C ASN A 106 -4.93 -3.56 14.99
N THR A 107 -4.13 -2.63 14.48
CA THR A 107 -3.59 -2.66 13.12
C THR A 107 -2.76 -3.91 12.82
N PHE A 108 -1.98 -4.41 13.79
CA PHE A 108 -1.14 -5.60 13.61
C PHE A 108 -2.00 -6.84 13.35
N PHE A 109 -3.04 -7.06 14.16
CA PHE A 109 -3.94 -8.21 13.99
C PHE A 109 -4.77 -8.11 12.71
N PHE A 110 -5.22 -6.92 12.34
CA PHE A 110 -5.88 -6.74 11.04
C PHE A 110 -4.92 -7.05 9.89
N SER A 111 -3.65 -6.63 9.98
CA SER A 111 -2.61 -6.95 8.99
C SER A 111 -2.35 -8.45 8.88
N LEU A 112 -2.42 -9.20 10.00
CA LEU A 112 -2.33 -10.66 9.97
C LEU A 112 -3.47 -11.27 9.15
N ALA A 113 -4.70 -10.79 9.32
CA ALA A 113 -5.85 -11.27 8.55
C ALA A 113 -5.70 -10.94 7.05
N VAL A 114 -5.32 -9.72 6.71
CA VAL A 114 -5.05 -9.29 5.32
C VAL A 114 -3.96 -10.15 4.68
N ARG A 115 -2.90 -10.49 5.43
CA ARG A 115 -1.80 -11.34 4.94
C ARG A 115 -2.28 -12.74 4.54
N ARG A 116 -3.40 -13.22 5.07
CA ARG A 116 -3.95 -14.54 4.69
C ARG A 116 -4.49 -14.57 3.26
N LEU A 117 -4.72 -13.44 2.61
CA LEU A 117 -4.97 -13.38 1.16
C LEU A 117 -3.77 -13.85 0.32
N ASN A 118 -2.57 -13.87 0.88
CA ASN A 118 -1.36 -14.42 0.26
C ASN A 118 -0.94 -15.76 0.88
N ASP A 119 -1.83 -16.45 1.60
CA ASP A 119 -1.52 -17.76 2.17
C ASP A 119 -1.29 -18.78 1.06
N TRP A 120 -0.39 -19.73 1.30
CA TRP A 120 -0.12 -20.75 0.31
C TRP A 120 -1.19 -21.84 0.25
N ILE A 121 -2.02 -21.95 1.29
CA ILE A 121 -3.16 -22.87 1.33
C ILE A 121 -4.39 -22.17 0.73
N PRO A 122 -4.95 -22.68 -0.40
CA PRO A 122 -6.11 -22.04 -1.05
C PRO A 122 -7.33 -21.90 -0.15
N GLN A 123 -7.58 -22.85 0.75
CA GLN A 123 -8.70 -22.82 1.69
C GLN A 123 -8.58 -21.66 2.68
N VAL A 124 -7.35 -21.35 3.13
CA VAL A 124 -7.08 -20.19 3.99
C VAL A 124 -7.33 -18.89 3.23
N ARG A 125 -6.87 -18.78 1.96
CA ARG A 125 -7.18 -17.60 1.11
C ARG A 125 -8.68 -17.43 0.93
N LYS A 126 -9.41 -18.55 0.65
CA LYS A 126 -10.87 -18.52 0.53
C LYS A 126 -11.53 -18.02 1.82
N ALA A 127 -11.15 -18.54 2.97
CA ALA A 127 -11.68 -18.08 4.26
C ALA A 127 -11.38 -16.58 4.47
N ALA A 128 -10.17 -16.11 4.16
CA ALA A 128 -9.81 -14.70 4.24
C ALA A 128 -10.71 -13.83 3.33
N ARG A 129 -10.96 -14.24 2.08
CA ARG A 129 -11.88 -13.53 1.18
C ARG A 129 -13.28 -13.39 1.74
N GLU A 130 -13.78 -14.44 2.37
CA GLU A 130 -15.15 -14.48 2.93
C GLU A 130 -15.31 -13.62 4.18
N THR A 131 -14.27 -13.53 5.02
CA THR A 131 -14.39 -12.91 6.37
C THR A 131 -13.81 -11.49 6.47
N LEU A 132 -12.79 -11.16 5.70
CA LEU A 132 -12.14 -9.84 5.78
C LEU A 132 -13.10 -8.64 5.59
N PRO A 133 -14.09 -8.67 4.67
CA PRO A 133 -15.01 -7.54 4.53
C PRO A 133 -15.82 -7.26 5.81
N GLU A 134 -16.18 -8.27 6.56
CA GLU A 134 -16.93 -8.13 7.82
C GLU A 134 -16.01 -7.65 8.94
N ILE A 135 -14.83 -8.25 9.06
CA ILE A 135 -13.81 -7.83 10.02
C ILE A 135 -13.45 -6.36 9.79
N SER A 136 -13.29 -5.92 8.51
CA SER A 136 -12.94 -4.53 8.20
C SER A 136 -14.01 -3.53 8.62
N ARG A 137 -15.30 -3.86 8.43
CA ARG A 137 -16.42 -2.99 8.84
C ARG A 137 -16.52 -2.82 10.35
N SER A 138 -16.16 -3.87 11.09
CA SER A 138 -16.20 -3.86 12.55
C SER A 138 -14.95 -3.22 13.17
N THR A 139 -13.85 -3.16 12.43
CA THR A 139 -12.55 -2.67 12.90
C THR A 139 -12.46 -1.14 12.77
N ASN A 140 -11.73 -0.49 13.69
CA ASN A 140 -11.46 0.93 13.61
C ASN A 140 -10.89 1.29 12.21
N PRO A 141 -11.49 2.25 11.48
CA PRO A 141 -11.06 2.63 10.14
C PRO A 141 -9.59 3.02 10.02
N GLU A 142 -9.00 3.64 11.04
CA GLU A 142 -7.57 3.99 11.04
C GLU A 142 -6.69 2.74 11.03
N CYS A 143 -7.04 1.72 11.81
CA CYS A 143 -6.34 0.43 11.81
C CYS A 143 -6.41 -0.24 10.44
N VAL A 144 -7.60 -0.23 9.82
CA VAL A 144 -7.81 -0.78 8.47
C VAL A 144 -6.95 -0.04 7.44
N VAL A 145 -6.98 1.30 7.46
CA VAL A 145 -6.23 2.16 6.54
C VAL A 145 -4.71 1.95 6.66
N GLU A 146 -4.19 1.86 7.87
CA GLU A 146 -2.77 1.63 8.08
C GLU A 146 -2.32 0.26 7.54
N ALA A 147 -3.08 -0.79 7.83
CA ALA A 147 -2.81 -2.12 7.32
C ALA A 147 -2.90 -2.18 5.78
N LEU A 148 -3.90 -1.53 5.19
CA LEU A 148 -4.04 -1.42 3.73
C LEU A 148 -2.88 -0.67 3.08
N CYS A 149 -2.39 0.42 3.71
CA CYS A 149 -1.21 1.14 3.20
C CYS A 149 0.01 0.23 3.08
N VAL A 150 0.24 -0.63 4.06
CA VAL A 150 1.34 -1.59 4.04
C VAL A 150 1.08 -2.71 3.03
N ALA A 151 -0.11 -3.28 3.02
CA ALA A 151 -0.48 -4.35 2.10
C ALA A 151 -0.34 -3.90 0.64
N LEU A 152 -0.96 -2.78 0.25
CA LEU A 152 -0.94 -2.24 -1.11
C LEU A 152 0.45 -1.82 -1.58
N SER A 153 1.32 -1.41 -0.67
CA SER A 153 2.70 -1.06 -1.01
C SER A 153 3.53 -2.30 -1.34
N ASN A 154 3.15 -3.48 -0.83
CA ASN A 154 3.93 -4.70 -0.91
C ASN A 154 3.27 -5.84 -1.71
N TRP A 155 1.97 -5.78 -1.99
CA TRP A 155 1.24 -6.90 -2.59
C TRP A 155 1.75 -7.36 -3.97
N ASN A 156 2.43 -6.49 -4.72
CA ASN A 156 3.08 -6.88 -5.98
C ASN A 156 4.20 -7.91 -5.79
N SER A 157 4.71 -8.06 -4.57
CA SER A 157 5.67 -9.10 -4.18
C SER A 157 4.99 -10.38 -3.67
N TRP A 158 3.66 -10.37 -3.51
CA TRP A 158 2.91 -11.51 -3.03
C TRP A 158 2.72 -12.53 -4.14
N GLY A 159 3.47 -13.60 -4.09
CA GLY A 159 3.51 -14.59 -5.18
C GLY A 159 2.27 -15.49 -5.28
N ARG A 160 1.32 -15.40 -4.35
CA ARG A 160 0.13 -16.28 -4.28
C ARG A 160 -1.20 -15.56 -4.32
N ILE A 161 -1.17 -14.24 -4.32
CA ILE A 161 -2.39 -13.43 -4.43
C ILE A 161 -2.97 -13.59 -5.82
N GLU A 162 -4.24 -13.94 -5.89
CA GLU A 162 -5.03 -14.09 -7.11
C GLU A 162 -5.91 -12.84 -7.33
N GLU A 163 -6.55 -12.72 -8.48
CA GLU A 163 -7.40 -11.56 -8.78
C GLU A 163 -8.59 -11.46 -7.80
N ALA A 164 -9.20 -12.60 -7.47
CA ALA A 164 -10.28 -12.65 -6.47
C ALA A 164 -9.85 -12.16 -5.07
N ASP A 165 -8.58 -12.31 -4.72
CA ASP A 165 -8.04 -11.80 -3.45
C ASP A 165 -7.87 -10.27 -3.50
N LYS A 166 -7.45 -9.73 -4.65
CA LYS A 166 -7.33 -8.29 -4.87
C LYS A 166 -8.69 -7.60 -4.87
N GLU A 167 -9.71 -8.24 -5.47
CA GLU A 167 -11.09 -7.73 -5.48
C GLU A 167 -11.63 -7.50 -4.07
N VAL A 168 -11.29 -8.38 -3.11
CA VAL A 168 -11.67 -8.17 -1.70
C VAL A 168 -11.04 -6.91 -1.14
N LEU A 169 -9.76 -6.68 -1.42
CA LEU A 169 -9.08 -5.45 -0.97
C LEU A 169 -9.69 -4.21 -1.66
N PHE A 170 -10.00 -4.28 -2.94
CA PHE A 170 -10.67 -3.18 -3.65
C PHE A 170 -12.06 -2.88 -3.08
N LYS A 171 -12.82 -3.91 -2.68
CA LYS A 171 -14.10 -3.73 -2.02
C LYS A 171 -13.95 -2.99 -0.68
N ILE A 172 -12.98 -3.39 0.15
CA ILE A 172 -12.71 -2.72 1.42
C ILE A 172 -12.25 -1.27 1.19
N ILE A 173 -11.35 -1.03 0.25
CA ILE A 173 -10.86 0.31 -0.12
C ILE A 173 -11.99 1.23 -0.57
N SER A 174 -13.01 0.67 -1.21
CA SER A 174 -14.14 1.43 -1.76
C SER A 174 -15.23 1.76 -0.72
N GLU A 175 -15.12 1.27 0.50
CA GLU A 175 -16.02 1.66 1.59
C GLU A 175 -15.80 3.15 1.95
N ASN A 176 -16.89 3.91 2.09
CA ASN A 176 -16.85 5.38 2.17
C ASN A 176 -15.87 5.92 3.22
N GLU A 177 -15.91 5.42 4.45
CA GLU A 177 -15.03 5.88 5.53
C GLU A 177 -13.56 5.51 5.27
N ILE A 178 -13.32 4.31 4.77
CA ILE A 178 -11.97 3.84 4.42
C ILE A 178 -11.42 4.67 3.25
N ALA A 179 -12.19 4.85 2.18
CA ALA A 179 -11.81 5.67 1.03
C ALA A 179 -11.50 7.12 1.42
N LYS A 180 -12.32 7.73 2.29
CA LYS A 180 -12.09 9.07 2.83
C LYS A 180 -10.78 9.15 3.62
N SER A 181 -10.54 8.21 4.52
CA SER A 181 -9.32 8.18 5.34
C SER A 181 -8.07 7.91 4.51
N LEU A 182 -8.14 7.04 3.47
CA LEU A 182 -7.04 6.81 2.53
C LEU A 182 -6.69 8.06 1.73
N ARG A 183 -7.71 8.81 1.24
CA ARG A 183 -7.49 10.09 0.56
C ARG A 183 -6.85 11.12 1.48
N SER A 184 -7.34 11.26 2.71
CA SER A 184 -6.73 12.13 3.72
C SER A 184 -5.28 11.76 3.98
N LYS A 185 -4.98 10.47 4.09
CA LYS A 185 -3.60 9.99 4.28
C LYS A 185 -2.69 10.34 3.09
N LEU A 186 -3.16 10.22 1.86
CA LEU A 186 -2.42 10.67 0.67
C LEU A 186 -2.09 12.16 0.69
N VAL A 187 -3.02 12.98 1.17
CA VAL A 187 -2.85 14.45 1.20
C VAL A 187 -1.93 14.88 2.33
N PHE A 188 -2.10 14.35 3.54
CA PHE A 188 -1.47 14.87 4.74
C PHE A 188 -0.20 14.11 5.18
N SER A 189 0.16 12.99 4.57
CA SER A 189 1.39 12.28 4.95
C SER A 189 2.63 12.96 4.39
N ALA A 190 3.54 13.33 5.30
CA ALA A 190 4.85 13.92 4.93
C ALA A 190 5.87 12.85 4.50
N SER A 191 5.67 11.58 4.86
CA SER A 191 6.61 10.48 4.63
C SER A 191 5.88 9.20 4.20
N GLY A 192 6.66 8.16 3.91
CA GLY A 192 6.14 6.86 3.48
C GLY A 192 5.93 6.74 1.97
N PRO A 193 5.52 5.55 1.48
CA PRO A 193 5.43 5.23 0.06
C PRO A 193 4.13 5.75 -0.58
N MET A 194 3.72 6.98 -0.27
CA MET A 194 2.46 7.58 -0.73
C MET A 194 2.33 7.64 -2.26
N PRO A 195 3.40 7.86 -3.05
CA PRO A 195 3.28 7.79 -4.51
C PRO A 195 2.95 6.39 -5.05
N SER A 196 3.42 5.34 -4.38
CA SER A 196 3.04 3.96 -4.71
C SER A 196 1.59 3.69 -4.32
N LEU A 197 1.21 4.10 -3.11
CA LEU A 197 -0.16 3.99 -2.62
C LEU A 197 -1.14 4.71 -3.56
N PHE A 198 -0.85 5.95 -3.99
CA PHE A 198 -1.64 6.68 -4.98
C PHE A 198 -1.89 5.84 -6.24
N SER A 199 -0.83 5.24 -6.79
CA SER A 199 -0.96 4.39 -7.98
C SER A 199 -1.82 3.16 -7.74
N GLN A 200 -1.70 2.50 -6.58
CA GLN A 200 -2.50 1.31 -6.27
C GLN A 200 -3.99 1.65 -6.01
N LEU A 201 -4.25 2.75 -5.30
CA LEU A 201 -5.62 3.25 -5.10
C LEU A 201 -6.28 3.68 -6.40
N GLY A 202 -5.48 4.18 -7.35
CA GLY A 202 -5.93 4.57 -8.67
C GLY A 202 -6.48 3.43 -9.53
N ARG A 203 -6.32 2.17 -9.13
CA ARG A 203 -6.99 1.02 -9.77
C ARG A 203 -8.52 1.08 -9.60
N THR A 204 -8.99 1.78 -8.58
CA THR A 204 -10.39 2.01 -8.27
C THR A 204 -10.77 3.48 -8.49
N PRO A 205 -12.05 3.82 -8.70
CA PRO A 205 -12.47 5.21 -8.93
C PRO A 205 -12.46 6.09 -7.67
N ILE A 206 -11.99 5.62 -6.53
CA ILE A 206 -12.03 6.36 -5.26
C ILE A 206 -11.25 7.69 -5.27
N LEU A 207 -10.32 7.86 -6.22
CA LEU A 207 -9.53 9.09 -6.36
C LEU A 207 -10.13 10.09 -7.36
N ASP A 208 -11.02 9.66 -8.28
CA ASP A 208 -11.39 10.40 -9.49
C ASP A 208 -11.89 11.82 -9.17
N GLY A 209 -12.88 11.96 -8.32
CA GLY A 209 -13.40 13.29 -7.93
C GLY A 209 -12.51 14.11 -6.99
N LYS A 210 -11.30 13.61 -6.64
CA LYS A 210 -10.39 14.23 -5.67
C LYS A 210 -8.96 14.42 -6.16
N ILE A 211 -8.68 14.00 -7.37
CA ILE A 211 -7.32 14.00 -7.93
C ILE A 211 -6.76 15.42 -8.06
N GLU A 212 -7.59 16.40 -8.41
CA GLU A 212 -7.17 17.81 -8.45
C GLU A 212 -6.82 18.36 -7.06
N GLU A 213 -7.60 17.99 -6.04
CA GLU A 213 -7.31 18.36 -4.66
C GLU A 213 -5.97 17.75 -4.21
N ILE A 214 -5.73 16.48 -4.53
CA ILE A 214 -4.47 15.79 -4.24
C ILE A 214 -3.31 16.47 -4.98
N ALA A 215 -3.49 16.83 -6.26
CA ALA A 215 -2.47 17.50 -7.07
C ALA A 215 -2.06 18.85 -6.48
N LYS A 216 -2.99 19.60 -5.87
CA LYS A 216 -2.73 20.91 -5.26
C LYS A 216 -2.17 20.80 -3.84
N SER A 217 -2.73 19.88 -3.03
CA SER A 217 -2.65 19.96 -1.57
C SER A 217 -1.75 18.89 -0.95
N ALA A 218 -1.43 17.79 -1.62
CA ALA A 218 -0.63 16.74 -1.03
C ALA A 218 0.73 17.27 -0.55
N ILE A 219 1.11 16.92 0.68
CA ILE A 219 2.37 17.37 1.29
C ILE A 219 3.56 16.86 0.47
N GLN A 220 3.54 15.58 0.07
CA GLN A 220 4.63 14.99 -0.71
C GLN A 220 4.61 15.48 -2.16
N PRO A 221 5.70 16.12 -2.64
CA PRO A 221 5.79 16.58 -4.03
C PRO A 221 5.62 15.47 -5.07
N SER A 222 6.10 14.28 -4.76
CA SER A 222 6.00 13.11 -5.65
C SER A 222 4.56 12.62 -5.82
N VAL A 223 3.69 12.80 -4.82
CA VAL A 223 2.25 12.53 -4.93
C VAL A 223 1.59 13.57 -5.82
N ARG A 224 1.87 14.88 -5.60
CA ARG A 224 1.38 15.96 -6.46
C ARG A 224 1.79 15.76 -7.92
N ALA A 225 3.06 15.43 -8.15
CA ALA A 225 3.60 15.16 -9.49
C ALA A 225 2.87 14.00 -10.19
N LYS A 226 2.58 12.92 -9.46
CA LYS A 226 1.80 11.80 -10.01
C LYS A 226 0.36 12.20 -10.32
N ALA A 227 -0.28 12.93 -9.42
CA ALA A 227 -1.66 13.40 -9.62
C ALA A 227 -1.75 14.34 -10.83
N TYR A 228 -0.83 15.32 -10.97
CA TYR A 228 -0.76 16.17 -12.17
C TYR A 228 -0.51 15.36 -13.43
N ARG A 229 0.42 14.40 -13.41
CA ARG A 229 0.66 13.53 -14.56
C ARG A 229 -0.60 12.77 -14.96
N SER A 230 -1.34 12.25 -13.99
CA SER A 230 -2.60 11.52 -14.26
C SER A 230 -3.66 12.43 -14.87
N LEU A 231 -3.77 13.69 -14.40
CA LEU A 231 -4.68 14.68 -14.97
C LEU A 231 -4.27 15.05 -16.41
N PHE A 232 -3.00 15.28 -16.67
CA PHE A 232 -2.48 15.60 -18.00
C PHE A 232 -2.68 14.45 -19.01
N GLU A 233 -2.41 13.23 -18.57
CA GLU A 233 -2.49 12.05 -19.45
C GLU A 233 -3.90 11.46 -19.55
N GLY A 234 -4.88 11.94 -18.75
CA GLY A 234 -6.23 11.41 -18.72
C GLY A 234 -6.28 9.94 -18.28
N ARG A 235 -5.30 9.47 -17.49
CA ARG A 235 -5.20 8.09 -17.02
C ARG A 235 -4.42 7.98 -15.73
N ILE A 236 -4.74 6.96 -14.95
CA ILE A 236 -3.94 6.54 -13.79
C ILE A 236 -3.18 5.27 -14.15
N VAL A 237 -1.90 5.24 -13.80
CA VAL A 237 -0.98 4.16 -14.12
C VAL A 237 -0.42 3.55 -12.85
N TRP A 238 -0.34 2.20 -12.81
CA TRP A 238 0.24 1.45 -11.70
C TRP A 238 1.16 0.34 -12.18
N ILE A 239 2.05 -0.12 -11.32
CA ILE A 239 2.87 -1.30 -11.59
C ILE A 239 2.10 -2.53 -11.08
N GLU A 240 1.88 -3.51 -11.95
CA GLU A 240 1.27 -4.80 -11.61
C GLU A 240 2.30 -5.84 -11.18
N GLY A 241 3.51 -5.74 -11.72
CA GLY A 241 4.58 -6.66 -11.47
C GLY A 241 5.81 -6.33 -12.30
N ARG A 242 6.73 -7.28 -12.38
CA ARG A 242 7.91 -7.17 -13.24
C ARG A 242 8.10 -8.46 -14.01
N LYS A 243 8.50 -8.35 -15.27
CA LYS A 243 8.87 -9.48 -16.11
C LYS A 243 10.31 -9.36 -16.58
N TRP A 244 10.97 -10.49 -16.66
CA TRP A 244 12.28 -10.56 -17.28
C TRP A 244 12.12 -10.42 -18.79
N VAL A 245 12.90 -9.54 -19.40
CA VAL A 245 12.93 -9.35 -20.86
C VAL A 245 14.36 -9.49 -21.31
N TRP A 246 14.62 -10.51 -22.11
CA TRP A 246 15.92 -10.75 -22.70
C TRP A 246 16.30 -9.60 -23.66
N THR A 247 17.50 -9.05 -23.53
CA THR A 247 18.08 -8.08 -24.44
C THR A 247 19.02 -8.79 -25.44
N ASP A 248 19.78 -9.77 -24.98
CA ASP A 248 20.53 -10.71 -25.82
C ASP A 248 20.51 -12.11 -25.17
N ILE A 249 19.83 -13.04 -25.83
CA ILE A 249 19.70 -14.43 -25.34
C ILE A 249 21.04 -15.17 -25.41
N ARG A 250 21.88 -14.85 -26.39
CA ARG A 250 23.17 -15.54 -26.60
C ARG A 250 24.15 -15.29 -25.46
N TYR A 251 24.07 -14.12 -24.86
CA TYR A 251 24.92 -13.72 -23.72
C TYR A 251 24.20 -13.80 -22.38
N CYS A 252 23.00 -14.38 -22.34
CA CYS A 252 22.16 -14.44 -21.15
C CYS A 252 21.88 -13.05 -20.53
N GLU A 253 21.89 -12.02 -21.35
CA GLU A 253 21.61 -10.65 -20.92
C GLU A 253 20.13 -10.34 -20.97
N GLY A 254 19.64 -9.72 -19.91
CA GLY A 254 18.25 -9.31 -19.83
C GLY A 254 18.03 -8.30 -18.70
N ARG A 255 16.83 -7.74 -18.66
CA ARG A 255 16.44 -6.80 -17.61
C ARG A 255 15.02 -7.01 -17.15
N LEU A 256 14.76 -6.72 -15.88
CA LEU A 256 13.42 -6.67 -15.34
C LEU A 256 12.71 -5.42 -15.83
N LYS A 257 11.64 -5.60 -16.63
CA LYS A 257 10.75 -4.52 -17.04
C LYS A 257 9.49 -4.53 -16.20
N PRO A 258 8.95 -3.37 -15.81
CA PRO A 258 7.66 -3.31 -15.15
C PRO A 258 6.55 -3.76 -16.10
N ILE A 259 5.59 -4.52 -15.55
CA ILE A 259 4.28 -4.72 -16.16
C ILE A 259 3.40 -3.60 -15.63
N VAL A 260 2.81 -2.86 -16.55
CA VAL A 260 2.06 -1.64 -16.23
C VAL A 260 0.59 -1.88 -16.56
N GLY A 261 -0.26 -1.63 -15.58
CA GLY A 261 -1.70 -1.49 -15.77
C GLY A 261 -2.09 -0.01 -15.80
N GLU A 262 -3.18 0.30 -16.46
CA GLU A 262 -3.70 1.66 -16.53
C GLU A 262 -5.23 1.66 -16.55
N ARG A 263 -5.82 2.78 -16.12
CA ARG A 263 -7.24 3.06 -16.18
C ARG A 263 -7.45 4.48 -16.68
N LYS A 264 -8.41 4.66 -17.58
CA LYS A 264 -8.82 5.97 -18.05
C LYS A 264 -9.35 6.81 -16.87
N LEU A 265 -8.98 8.05 -16.84
CA LEU A 265 -9.47 9.06 -15.92
C LEU A 265 -10.23 10.11 -16.72
N GLU A 266 -11.48 10.35 -16.36
CA GLU A 266 -12.23 11.48 -16.91
C GLU A 266 -11.77 12.74 -16.21
N ASN A 267 -11.25 13.69 -16.98
CA ASN A 267 -10.77 14.96 -16.52
C ASN A 267 -11.31 16.07 -17.41
N GLU A 268 -12.04 16.99 -16.81
CA GLU A 268 -12.65 18.13 -17.51
C GLU A 268 -11.77 19.40 -17.43
N THR A 269 -10.70 19.37 -16.61
CA THR A 269 -9.85 20.54 -16.42
C THR A 269 -9.01 20.83 -17.67
N PRO A 270 -9.10 22.03 -18.26
CA PRO A 270 -8.34 22.39 -19.44
C PRO A 270 -6.82 22.24 -19.22
N LEU A 271 -6.12 21.77 -20.26
CA LEU A 271 -4.66 21.59 -20.26
C LEU A 271 -3.91 22.86 -19.83
N LEU A 272 -4.35 24.03 -20.34
CA LEU A 272 -3.77 25.33 -20.00
C LEU A 272 -3.83 25.62 -18.49
N ASP A 273 -4.94 25.30 -17.83
CA ASP A 273 -5.10 25.54 -16.40
C ASP A 273 -4.25 24.59 -15.56
N LEU A 274 -4.12 23.33 -16.00
CA LEU A 274 -3.20 22.37 -15.39
C LEU A 274 -1.74 22.83 -15.52
N LEU A 275 -1.33 23.31 -16.70
CA LEU A 275 0.01 23.86 -16.94
C LEU A 275 0.30 25.08 -16.07
N LYS A 276 -0.63 26.04 -15.99
CA LYS A 276 -0.49 27.21 -15.12
C LYS A 276 -0.23 26.80 -13.67
N ARG A 277 -1.11 25.97 -13.12
CA ARG A 277 -1.03 25.55 -11.71
C ARG A 277 0.24 24.74 -11.41
N SER A 278 0.60 23.79 -12.27
CA SER A 278 1.73 22.92 -12.04
C SER A 278 3.09 23.57 -12.31
N SER A 279 3.14 24.58 -13.22
CA SER A 279 4.37 25.36 -13.47
C SER A 279 4.75 26.28 -12.30
N GLU A 280 3.78 26.61 -11.43
CA GLU A 280 3.95 27.44 -10.24
C GLU A 280 4.12 26.63 -8.95
N ASP A 281 4.13 25.29 -9.04
CA ASP A 281 4.30 24.46 -7.84
C ASP A 281 5.68 24.74 -7.18
N ARG A 282 5.63 24.80 -5.85
CA ARG A 282 6.84 25.00 -5.00
C ARG A 282 7.96 23.98 -5.24
N SER A 283 7.63 22.80 -5.79
CA SER A 283 8.58 21.71 -6.01
C SER A 283 8.98 21.57 -7.48
N SER A 284 10.28 21.54 -7.73
CA SER A 284 10.83 21.25 -9.05
C SER A 284 10.40 19.90 -9.61
N ILE A 285 10.07 18.92 -8.76
CA ILE A 285 9.56 17.61 -9.21
C ILE A 285 8.23 17.78 -9.97
N VAL A 286 7.33 18.63 -9.48
CA VAL A 286 6.05 18.92 -10.14
C VAL A 286 6.28 19.77 -11.38
N ARG A 287 7.06 20.86 -11.28
CA ARG A 287 7.38 21.73 -12.41
C ARG A 287 8.06 20.97 -13.56
N ARG A 288 8.89 19.98 -13.23
CA ARG A 288 9.49 19.09 -14.24
C ARG A 288 8.44 18.30 -15.01
N VAL A 289 7.43 17.74 -14.32
CA VAL A 289 6.31 17.04 -15.00
C VAL A 289 5.59 17.99 -15.94
N SER A 290 5.32 19.21 -15.51
CA SER A 290 4.69 20.24 -16.36
C SER A 290 5.53 20.55 -17.60
N ALA A 291 6.86 20.70 -17.46
CA ALA A 291 7.77 20.94 -18.58
C ALA A 291 7.85 19.73 -19.54
N GLU A 292 7.80 18.50 -19.02
CA GLU A 292 7.75 17.27 -19.85
C GLU A 292 6.45 17.21 -20.68
N ILE A 293 5.33 17.63 -20.10
CA ILE A 293 4.04 17.71 -20.81
C ILE A 293 4.06 18.82 -21.84
N LEU A 294 4.59 20.00 -21.51
CA LEU A 294 4.73 21.10 -22.47
C LEU A 294 5.46 20.63 -23.75
N ILE A 295 6.58 19.90 -23.60
CA ILE A 295 7.34 19.38 -24.74
C ILE A 295 6.48 18.46 -25.63
N ARG A 296 5.58 17.68 -25.06
CA ARG A 296 4.68 16.79 -25.83
C ARG A 296 3.59 17.56 -26.56
N GLU A 297 3.20 18.70 -26.02
CA GLU A 297 2.07 19.52 -26.48
C GLU A 297 2.48 20.79 -27.24
N LEU A 298 3.75 20.90 -27.67
CA LEU A 298 4.27 22.10 -28.37
C LEU A 298 3.47 22.48 -29.62
N GLY A 299 2.85 21.49 -30.30
CA GLY A 299 1.99 21.70 -31.46
C GLY A 299 0.53 22.08 -31.13
N ASN A 300 0.16 22.15 -29.87
CA ASN A 300 -1.20 22.46 -29.46
C ASN A 300 -1.43 23.98 -29.44
N PRO A 301 -2.29 24.53 -30.33
CA PRO A 301 -2.53 25.96 -30.40
C PRO A 301 -3.27 26.54 -29.20
N GLY A 302 -3.89 25.68 -28.38
CA GLY A 302 -4.63 26.09 -27.17
C GLY A 302 -3.74 26.46 -25.99
N ILE A 303 -2.40 26.24 -26.10
CA ILE A 303 -1.46 26.58 -25.04
C ILE A 303 -0.48 27.67 -25.52
N LYS A 304 -0.11 28.56 -24.60
CA LYS A 304 0.93 29.57 -24.87
C LYS A 304 2.32 28.96 -24.70
N ALA A 305 2.70 28.05 -25.62
CA ALA A 305 3.86 27.18 -25.46
C ALA A 305 5.16 27.97 -25.21
N ARG A 306 5.40 29.08 -25.93
CA ARG A 306 6.60 29.93 -25.78
C ARG A 306 6.67 30.58 -24.38
N GLU A 307 5.56 31.11 -23.87
CA GLU A 307 5.52 31.71 -22.54
C GLU A 307 5.88 30.72 -21.43
N PHE A 308 5.37 29.50 -21.51
CA PHE A 308 5.74 28.44 -20.57
C PHE A 308 7.17 27.95 -20.75
N ALA A 309 7.66 27.82 -21.99
CA ALA A 309 9.02 27.40 -22.29
C ALA A 309 10.06 28.40 -21.72
N GLU A 310 9.82 29.72 -21.87
CA GLU A 310 10.65 30.77 -21.29
C GLU A 310 10.65 30.72 -19.76
N ARG A 311 9.48 30.54 -19.17
CA ARG A 311 9.35 30.37 -17.70
C ARG A 311 10.16 29.16 -17.22
N PHE A 312 10.06 28.01 -17.88
CA PHE A 312 10.82 26.82 -17.49
C PHE A 312 12.31 26.97 -17.75
N ALA A 313 12.73 27.62 -18.84
CA ALA A 313 14.13 27.88 -19.12
C ALA A 313 14.80 28.75 -18.04
N SER A 314 14.00 29.63 -17.40
CA SER A 314 14.46 30.49 -16.30
C SER A 314 14.34 29.83 -14.92
N ASP A 315 13.96 28.53 -14.83
CA ASP A 315 13.78 27.85 -13.55
C ASP A 315 15.13 27.62 -12.84
N SER A 316 15.11 27.77 -11.51
CA SER A 316 16.30 27.52 -10.67
C SER A 316 16.76 26.06 -10.64
N SER A 317 15.90 25.12 -11.04
CA SER A 317 16.22 23.69 -11.11
C SER A 317 16.73 23.32 -12.49
N LEU A 318 17.97 22.84 -12.59
CA LEU A 318 18.58 22.39 -13.85
C LEU A 318 17.68 21.38 -14.60
N ALA A 319 17.05 20.45 -13.87
CA ALA A 319 16.16 19.47 -14.48
C ALA A 319 14.89 20.07 -15.10
N VAL A 320 14.50 21.29 -14.74
CA VAL A 320 13.39 22.03 -15.34
C VAL A 320 13.89 22.96 -16.43
N SER A 321 14.99 23.72 -16.20
CA SER A 321 15.54 24.66 -17.16
C SER A 321 15.99 23.98 -18.46
N GLU A 322 16.69 22.86 -18.40
CA GLU A 322 17.05 22.07 -19.58
C GLU A 322 15.84 21.69 -20.45
N ARG A 323 14.70 21.41 -19.84
CA ARG A 323 13.46 21.10 -20.58
C ARG A 323 12.83 22.34 -21.20
N GLY A 324 12.90 23.47 -20.49
CA GLY A 324 12.50 24.77 -21.03
C GLY A 324 13.32 25.19 -22.24
N GLU A 325 14.63 25.11 -22.14
CA GLU A 325 15.59 25.39 -23.26
C GLU A 325 15.33 24.46 -24.45
N PHE A 326 15.10 23.16 -24.18
CA PHE A 326 14.75 22.20 -25.23
C PHE A 326 13.45 22.58 -25.93
N ALA A 327 12.43 22.97 -25.16
CA ALA A 327 11.14 23.40 -25.71
C ALA A 327 11.28 24.65 -26.58
N LEU A 328 12.06 25.68 -26.14
CA LEU A 328 12.35 26.88 -26.93
C LEU A 328 13.06 26.53 -28.23
N LYS A 329 14.10 25.71 -28.19
CA LYS A 329 14.80 25.25 -29.39
C LYS A 329 13.84 24.60 -30.39
N LYS A 330 12.92 23.76 -29.92
CA LYS A 330 11.93 23.09 -30.80
C LYS A 330 10.93 24.08 -31.42
N LEU A 331 10.49 25.09 -30.66
CA LEU A 331 9.62 26.14 -31.18
C LEU A 331 10.35 26.98 -32.26
N ASP A 332 11.60 27.36 -32.04
CA ASP A 332 12.43 28.11 -33.01
C ASP A 332 12.67 27.31 -34.29
N GLU A 333 12.94 26.00 -34.17
CA GLU A 333 13.08 25.08 -35.32
C GLU A 333 11.78 25.03 -36.15
N ALA A 334 10.61 24.93 -35.50
CA ALA A 334 9.31 24.89 -36.16
C ALA A 334 8.94 26.22 -36.83
N GLU A 335 9.26 27.37 -36.21
CA GLU A 335 9.06 28.69 -36.82
C GLU A 335 9.89 28.90 -38.06
N ARG A 336 11.15 28.48 -38.06
CA ARG A 336 12.05 28.55 -39.23
C ARG A 336 11.57 27.65 -40.38
N ALA A 337 11.08 26.44 -40.07
CA ALA A 337 10.52 25.52 -41.06
C ALA A 337 9.24 26.07 -41.71
N ASN A 338 8.43 26.83 -40.98
CA ASN A 338 7.21 27.45 -41.52
C ASN A 338 7.45 28.75 -42.31
N ALA A 339 8.66 29.36 -42.15
CA ALA A 339 9.05 30.57 -42.85
C ALA A 339 9.84 30.28 -44.17
N SER A 340 10.20 29.02 -44.39
CA SER A 340 10.91 28.54 -45.61
C SER A 340 9.91 27.92 -46.57
#